data_4c44c1f9d9be03b7969d10642d6cd165
#
_entry.id   4c44c1f9d9be03b7969d10642d6cd165
#
_cell.length_a   1.000
_cell.length_b   1.000
_cell.length_c   1.000
_cell.angle_alpha   90.00
_cell.angle_beta   90.00
_cell.angle_gamma   90.00
#
_symmetry.space_group_name_H-M   'P 1'
#
loop_
_entity.id
_entity.type
_entity.pdbx_description
1 polymer ?
#
loop_
_entity_poly.entity_id
_entity_poly.type
_entity_poly.pdbx_seq_one_letter_code
_entity_poly.pdbx_strand_id
1 'polypeptide(L)'
;IRPSRGLGDVYKRQMVNFARCKCLGANVLRGPNQKPWDGKLKYDYQLWIDSDIVFNVEKFYQILLMDKDIAAGWYCTEDGKTTSVAHWLEEDDFRTNGGVMNHETIDSISKRKKPFTVDYTGFGWLLIKNGVFEHEGMPYPWFAPKMQVFESGEVQDMCGEDVSFCLDAKEAGFDIWCDPRVRVGHEKTRII
;
A
#
# COMPACT_ATOMS: atom_id res chain seq x y z
N ILE A 1 33.18 -8.08 21.52
CA ILE A 1 31.93 -8.73 21.05
C ILE A 1 31.38 -7.86 19.94
N ARG A 2 31.59 -8.28 18.69
CA ARG A 2 30.84 -7.65 17.58
C ARG A 2 29.36 -7.98 17.83
N PRO A 3 28.45 -6.99 17.89
CA PRO A 3 27.05 -7.31 17.90
C PRO A 3 26.77 -8.15 16.66
N SER A 4 26.22 -9.35 16.84
CA SER A 4 25.71 -10.14 15.75
C SER A 4 24.79 -9.23 14.96
N ARG A 5 25.08 -9.01 13.67
CA ARG A 5 24.10 -8.38 12.77
C ARG A 5 22.87 -9.28 12.84
N GLY A 6 21.88 -8.82 13.59
CA GLY A 6 20.66 -9.59 13.77
C GLY A 6 20.04 -9.89 12.40
N LEU A 7 19.39 -11.04 12.28
CA LEU A 7 18.59 -11.39 11.12
C LEU A 7 17.74 -10.20 10.58
N GLY A 8 17.37 -9.24 11.44
CA GLY A 8 16.70 -8.01 11.05
C GLY A 8 17.45 -7.12 10.05
N ASP A 9 18.80 -7.10 10.07
CA ASP A 9 19.56 -6.31 9.09
C ASP A 9 19.68 -6.98 7.72
N VAL A 10 19.56 -8.29 7.66
CA VAL A 10 19.49 -9.05 6.40
C VAL A 10 18.12 -8.85 5.75
N TYR A 11 17.04 -8.77 6.54
CA TYR A 11 15.68 -8.58 6.03
C TYR A 11 15.39 -7.14 5.56
N LYS A 12 16.05 -6.13 6.11
CA LYS A 12 15.90 -4.71 5.70
C LYS A 12 16.26 -4.43 4.23
N ARG A 13 16.90 -5.36 3.54
CA ARG A 13 17.37 -5.16 2.16
C ARG A 13 16.71 -6.07 1.13
N GLN A 14 15.90 -7.04 1.51
CA GLN A 14 15.59 -8.11 0.57
C GLN A 14 14.13 -8.31 0.21
N MET A 15 13.16 -8.06 1.08
CA MET A 15 11.75 -8.34 0.74
C MET A 15 10.82 -7.49 1.60
N VAL A 16 10.36 -6.39 1.06
CA VAL A 16 9.45 -5.46 1.74
C VAL A 16 8.14 -6.15 2.16
N ASN A 17 7.60 -7.04 1.34
CA ASN A 17 6.44 -7.86 1.65
C ASN A 17 6.61 -8.68 2.93
N PHE A 18 7.79 -9.29 3.10
CA PHE A 18 8.10 -10.03 4.31
C PHE A 18 8.22 -9.12 5.53
N ALA A 19 8.89 -7.96 5.38
CA ALA A 19 9.00 -6.97 6.44
C ALA A 19 7.63 -6.47 6.91
N ARG A 20 6.72 -6.16 5.96
CA ARG A 20 5.34 -5.74 6.28
C ARG A 20 4.57 -6.82 7.02
N CYS A 21 4.63 -8.08 6.59
CA CYS A 21 4.04 -9.19 7.34
C CYS A 21 4.61 -9.30 8.76
N LYS A 22 5.91 -9.09 8.94
CA LYS A 22 6.55 -9.09 10.27
C LYS A 22 6.10 -7.94 11.16
N CYS A 23 5.83 -6.77 10.60
CA CYS A 23 5.24 -5.66 11.35
C CYS A 23 3.87 -6.04 11.93
N LEU A 24 3.10 -6.89 11.26
CA LEU A 24 1.85 -7.45 11.76
C LEU A 24 2.03 -8.68 12.67
N GLY A 25 3.27 -8.98 13.04
CA GLY A 25 3.57 -10.10 13.95
C GLY A 25 3.54 -11.47 13.30
N ALA A 26 3.67 -11.57 11.97
CA ALA A 26 3.70 -12.85 11.27
C ALA A 26 4.79 -13.79 11.80
N ASN A 27 4.42 -15.07 11.97
CA ASN A 27 5.32 -16.11 12.43
C ASN A 27 5.08 -17.39 11.63
N VAL A 28 6.09 -17.84 10.91
CA VAL A 28 6.02 -19.06 10.06
C VAL A 28 5.60 -20.32 10.81
N LEU A 29 5.75 -20.35 12.13
CA LEU A 29 5.38 -21.49 12.97
C LEU A 29 3.88 -21.53 13.33
N ARG A 30 3.11 -20.49 12.98
CA ARG A 30 1.67 -20.40 13.29
C ARG A 30 0.75 -20.94 12.20
N GLY A 31 1.31 -21.35 11.06
CA GLY A 31 0.52 -21.83 9.92
C GLY A 31 -0.18 -20.70 9.14
N PRO A 32 -1.14 -21.04 8.26
CA PRO A 32 -1.73 -20.08 7.32
C PRO A 32 -2.83 -19.19 7.93
N ASN A 33 -3.48 -19.59 9.02
CA ASN A 33 -4.64 -18.88 9.58
C ASN A 33 -4.21 -17.87 10.64
N GLN A 34 -3.27 -16.98 10.27
CA GLN A 34 -2.76 -15.98 11.21
C GLN A 34 -3.64 -14.72 11.21
N LYS A 35 -3.71 -14.10 12.38
CA LYS A 35 -4.28 -12.77 12.58
C LYS A 35 -3.15 -11.81 12.96
N PRO A 36 -3.27 -10.51 12.64
CA PRO A 36 -2.31 -9.52 13.10
C PRO A 36 -2.05 -9.64 14.61
N TRP A 37 -0.78 -9.68 14.98
CA TRP A 37 -0.30 -9.87 16.37
C TRP A 37 -1.00 -10.99 17.14
N ASP A 38 -1.45 -12.05 16.45
CA ASP A 38 -2.15 -13.19 17.05
C ASP A 38 -3.47 -12.78 17.74
N GLY A 39 -4.08 -11.68 17.28
CA GLY A 39 -5.29 -11.09 17.88
C GLY A 39 -5.10 -10.51 19.30
N LYS A 40 -3.83 -10.40 19.78
CA LYS A 40 -3.53 -9.95 21.15
C LYS A 40 -3.41 -8.44 21.28
N LEU A 41 -3.04 -7.75 20.18
CA LEU A 41 -2.95 -6.30 20.17
C LEU A 41 -4.30 -5.70 19.79
N LYS A 42 -4.84 -4.85 20.67
CA LYS A 42 -6.01 -4.03 20.36
C LYS A 42 -5.56 -2.69 19.80
N TYR A 43 -6.11 -2.31 18.68
CA TYR A 43 -5.84 -1.04 18.00
C TYR A 43 -7.10 -0.59 17.24
N ASP A 44 -7.21 0.71 17.00
CA ASP A 44 -8.28 1.26 16.17
C ASP A 44 -7.82 1.42 14.74
N TYR A 45 -6.58 1.89 14.54
CA TYR A 45 -5.97 2.11 13.23
C TYR A 45 -4.49 1.73 13.24
N GLN A 46 -3.97 1.41 12.06
CA GLN A 46 -2.56 1.25 11.78
C GLN A 46 -2.17 2.30 10.74
N LEU A 47 -1.17 3.12 11.04
CA LEU A 47 -0.58 4.03 10.07
C LEU A 47 0.71 3.43 9.53
N TRP A 48 0.75 3.19 8.24
CA TRP A 48 1.93 2.76 7.50
C TRP A 48 2.66 3.97 6.96
N ILE A 49 3.96 4.03 7.22
CA ILE A 49 4.84 5.12 6.81
C ILE A 49 6.13 4.49 6.30
N ASP A 50 6.47 4.73 5.04
CA ASP A 50 7.78 4.35 4.52
C ASP A 50 8.86 5.31 5.03
N SER A 51 10.09 4.82 5.16
CA SER A 51 11.18 5.54 5.83
C SER A 51 11.66 6.80 5.10
N ASP A 52 11.27 6.98 3.84
CA ASP A 52 11.59 8.11 2.97
C ASP A 52 10.41 9.09 2.79
N ILE A 53 9.38 8.99 3.64
CA ILE A 53 8.24 9.89 3.65
C ILE A 53 8.47 11.08 4.59
N VAL A 54 8.23 12.27 4.08
CA VAL A 54 8.32 13.53 4.84
C VAL A 54 6.92 14.07 5.06
N PHE A 55 6.52 14.20 6.32
CA PHE A 55 5.17 14.58 6.70
C PHE A 55 5.17 15.51 7.93
N ASN A 56 4.02 16.06 8.23
CA ASN A 56 3.73 16.77 9.48
C ASN A 56 2.49 16.18 10.16
N VAL A 57 2.29 16.57 11.41
CA VAL A 57 1.18 16.05 12.23
C VAL A 57 -0.20 16.40 11.66
N GLU A 58 -0.32 17.48 10.93
CA GLU A 58 -1.58 17.88 10.28
C GLU A 58 -2.04 16.81 9.28
N LYS A 59 -1.11 16.22 8.51
CA LYS A 59 -1.43 15.15 7.55
C LYS A 59 -1.93 13.89 8.24
N PHE A 60 -1.47 13.60 9.44
CA PHE A 60 -2.00 12.52 10.25
C PHE A 60 -3.45 12.79 10.67
N TYR A 61 -3.75 13.99 11.20
CA TYR A 61 -5.14 14.29 11.57
C TYR A 61 -6.07 14.35 10.36
N GLN A 62 -5.61 14.87 9.23
CA GLN A 62 -6.41 14.91 8.00
C GLN A 62 -6.81 13.52 7.54
N ILE A 63 -5.89 12.54 7.53
CA ILE A 63 -6.19 11.17 7.10
C ILE A 63 -7.08 10.45 8.13
N LEU A 64 -6.85 10.66 9.42
CA LEU A 64 -7.66 10.07 10.50
C LEU A 64 -9.12 10.55 10.45
N LEU A 65 -9.33 11.83 10.17
CA LEU A 65 -10.67 12.43 10.09
C LEU A 65 -11.49 11.97 8.87
N MET A 66 -10.87 11.27 7.92
CA MET A 66 -11.64 10.65 6.82
C MET A 66 -12.55 9.53 7.31
N ASP A 67 -12.24 8.89 8.43
CA ASP A 67 -12.97 7.75 9.02
C ASP A 67 -13.33 6.68 7.97
N LYS A 68 -12.33 6.25 7.21
CA LYS A 68 -12.45 5.20 6.19
C LYS A 68 -11.71 3.95 6.64
N ASP A 69 -12.13 2.79 6.15
CA ASP A 69 -11.46 1.54 6.46
C ASP A 69 -10.03 1.53 5.91
N ILE A 70 -9.84 2.06 4.70
CA ILE A 70 -8.52 2.27 4.08
C ILE A 70 -8.46 3.70 3.55
N ALA A 71 -7.58 4.50 4.13
CA ALA A 71 -7.38 5.90 3.78
C ALA A 71 -5.93 6.17 3.39
N ALA A 72 -5.72 6.76 2.21
CA ALA A 72 -4.43 7.09 1.65
C ALA A 72 -4.20 8.60 1.59
N GLY A 73 -2.99 9.00 1.92
CA GLY A 73 -2.41 10.22 1.38
C GLY A 73 -1.68 9.91 0.07
N TRP A 74 -1.11 10.92 -0.55
CA TRP A 74 -0.39 10.77 -1.79
C TRP A 74 0.94 11.52 -1.80
N TYR A 75 1.86 11.02 -2.62
CA TYR A 75 3.17 11.59 -2.86
C TYR A 75 3.55 11.43 -4.32
N CYS A 76 4.53 12.22 -4.77
CA CYS A 76 5.03 12.10 -6.13
C CYS A 76 5.94 10.90 -6.27
N THR A 77 5.84 10.23 -7.39
CA THR A 77 6.79 9.20 -7.81
C THR A 77 8.10 9.85 -8.30
N GLU A 78 9.08 9.06 -8.67
CA GLU A 78 10.41 9.53 -9.05
C GLU A 78 10.42 10.41 -10.31
N ASP A 79 9.43 10.26 -11.18
CA ASP A 79 9.26 11.07 -12.40
C ASP A 79 8.86 12.53 -12.13
N GLY A 80 8.41 12.82 -10.90
CA GLY A 80 7.96 14.15 -10.48
C GLY A 80 6.64 14.61 -11.11
N LYS A 81 5.89 13.71 -11.75
CA LYS A 81 4.62 13.99 -12.47
C LYS A 81 3.48 13.13 -12.00
N THR A 82 3.72 11.83 -11.89
CA THR A 82 2.74 10.86 -11.41
C THR A 82 2.77 10.76 -9.89
N THR A 83 1.75 10.16 -9.34
CA THR A 83 1.59 10.02 -7.89
C THR A 83 1.49 8.56 -7.48
N SER A 84 1.54 8.32 -6.17
CA SER A 84 1.45 6.99 -5.56
C SER A 84 0.07 6.37 -5.60
N VAL A 85 -0.91 6.98 -6.26
CA VAL A 85 -2.27 6.45 -6.38
C VAL A 85 -2.66 6.28 -7.84
N ALA A 86 -3.41 5.22 -8.14
CA ALA A 86 -3.77 4.87 -9.51
C ALA A 86 -5.14 4.20 -9.61
N HIS A 87 -5.62 4.12 -10.84
CA HIS A 87 -6.80 3.36 -11.22
C HIS A 87 -6.39 2.15 -12.06
N TRP A 88 -7.09 1.03 -11.85
CA TRP A 88 -6.92 -0.15 -12.68
C TRP A 88 -7.44 0.13 -14.10
N LEU A 89 -6.88 -0.55 -15.06
CA LEU A 89 -7.28 -0.44 -16.46
C LEU A 89 -7.79 -1.80 -16.96
N GLU A 90 -8.76 -1.78 -17.86
CA GLU A 90 -9.12 -2.93 -18.66
C GLU A 90 -7.95 -3.36 -19.54
N GLU A 91 -7.93 -4.60 -20.00
CA GLU A 91 -6.77 -5.20 -20.67
C GLU A 91 -6.27 -4.39 -21.89
N ASP A 92 -7.18 -3.93 -22.75
CA ASP A 92 -6.82 -3.18 -23.96
C ASP A 92 -6.18 -1.83 -23.62
N ASP A 93 -6.71 -1.15 -22.59
CA ASP A 93 -6.17 0.12 -22.12
C ASP A 93 -4.83 -0.11 -21.40
N PHE A 94 -4.71 -1.19 -20.63
CA PHE A 94 -3.47 -1.56 -19.97
C PHE A 94 -2.35 -1.86 -20.98
N ARG A 95 -2.65 -2.61 -22.04
CA ARG A 95 -1.71 -2.86 -23.16
C ARG A 95 -1.28 -1.55 -23.83
N THR A 96 -2.25 -0.67 -24.13
CA THR A 96 -1.99 0.62 -24.78
C THR A 96 -1.18 1.56 -23.88
N ASN A 97 -1.37 1.48 -22.57
CA ASN A 97 -0.63 2.24 -21.56
C ASN A 97 0.74 1.62 -21.21
N GLY A 98 1.22 0.68 -22.01
CA GLY A 98 2.54 0.05 -21.85
C GLY A 98 2.66 -0.87 -20.63
N GLY A 99 1.56 -1.48 -20.17
CA GLY A 99 1.55 -2.38 -19.02
C GLY A 99 1.62 -1.65 -17.67
N VAL A 100 1.13 -0.42 -17.59
CA VAL A 100 1.16 0.40 -16.39
C VAL A 100 -0.26 0.86 -16.04
N MET A 101 -0.61 0.84 -14.76
CA MET A 101 -1.88 1.40 -14.25
C MET A 101 -2.01 2.88 -14.60
N ASN A 102 -3.24 3.38 -14.60
CA ASN A 102 -3.52 4.80 -14.82
C ASN A 102 -3.27 5.60 -13.53
N HIS A 103 -2.03 6.05 -13.36
CA HIS A 103 -1.65 6.87 -12.21
C HIS A 103 -2.30 8.25 -12.26
N GLU A 104 -2.84 8.69 -11.13
CA GLU A 104 -3.19 10.09 -10.96
C GLU A 104 -1.95 10.97 -11.07
N THR A 105 -2.11 12.12 -11.72
CA THR A 105 -1.05 13.12 -11.82
C THR A 105 -1.20 14.18 -10.72
N ILE A 106 -0.14 14.95 -10.48
CA ILE A 106 -0.23 16.10 -9.56
C ILE A 106 -1.34 17.05 -10.00
N ASP A 107 -1.45 17.29 -11.33
CA ASP A 107 -2.46 18.18 -11.89
C ASP A 107 -3.88 17.65 -11.70
N SER A 108 -4.12 16.34 -11.92
CA SER A 108 -5.43 15.73 -11.73
C SER A 108 -5.88 15.77 -10.26
N ILE A 109 -4.99 15.41 -9.32
CA ILE A 109 -5.31 15.47 -7.89
C ILE A 109 -5.55 16.90 -7.42
N SER A 110 -4.77 17.86 -7.88
CA SER A 110 -4.88 19.27 -7.49
C SER A 110 -6.25 19.90 -7.84
N LYS A 111 -6.92 19.36 -8.84
CA LYS A 111 -8.28 19.79 -9.25
C LYS A 111 -9.38 19.21 -8.37
N ARG A 112 -9.09 18.15 -7.61
CA ARG A 112 -10.07 17.50 -6.73
C ARG A 112 -10.23 18.30 -5.44
N LYS A 113 -11.48 18.37 -4.94
CA LYS A 113 -11.82 19.11 -3.71
C LYS A 113 -12.21 18.19 -2.57
N LYS A 114 -12.53 16.93 -2.86
CA LYS A 114 -13.05 15.96 -1.91
C LYS A 114 -12.29 14.64 -2.01
N PRO A 115 -12.27 13.83 -0.95
CA PRO A 115 -11.77 12.45 -1.03
C PRO A 115 -12.46 11.68 -2.16
N PHE A 116 -11.71 10.79 -2.79
CA PHE A 116 -12.15 9.96 -3.90
C PHE A 116 -11.58 8.55 -3.77
N THR A 117 -12.19 7.59 -4.43
CA THR A 117 -11.73 6.21 -4.44
C THR A 117 -10.65 6.01 -5.50
N VAL A 118 -9.73 5.10 -5.20
CA VAL A 118 -8.67 4.64 -6.10
C VAL A 118 -8.61 3.11 -6.07
N ASP A 119 -7.96 2.51 -7.05
CA ASP A 119 -7.78 1.06 -7.07
C ASP A 119 -6.44 0.63 -6.49
N TYR A 120 -5.48 1.52 -6.51
CA TYR A 120 -4.13 1.31 -6.00
C TYR A 120 -3.63 2.51 -5.21
N THR A 121 -2.86 2.22 -4.17
CA THR A 121 -2.05 3.20 -3.43
C THR A 121 -0.76 2.55 -2.93
N GLY A 122 0.34 3.31 -2.97
CA GLY A 122 1.56 2.91 -2.27
C GLY A 122 1.40 3.02 -0.74
N PHE A 123 2.21 2.27 -0.02
CA PHE A 123 2.16 2.18 1.45
C PHE A 123 2.94 3.30 2.17
N GLY A 124 3.45 4.28 1.43
CA GLY A 124 4.23 5.37 2.03
C GLY A 124 3.44 6.21 3.04
N TRP A 125 2.13 6.37 2.84
CA TRP A 125 1.25 7.07 3.79
C TRP A 125 -0.17 6.49 3.72
N LEU A 126 -0.42 5.44 4.49
CA LEU A 126 -1.65 4.67 4.43
C LEU A 126 -2.16 4.35 5.83
N LEU A 127 -3.39 4.77 6.13
CA LEU A 127 -4.10 4.48 7.36
C LEU A 127 -5.09 3.34 7.12
N ILE A 128 -5.01 2.29 7.91
CA ILE A 128 -5.86 1.10 7.82
C ILE A 128 -6.55 0.88 9.15
N LYS A 129 -7.88 0.79 9.12
CA LYS A 129 -8.73 0.56 10.29
C LYS A 129 -8.62 -0.88 10.76
N ASN A 130 -8.77 -1.10 12.07
CA ASN A 130 -8.94 -2.45 12.62
C ASN A 130 -10.12 -3.16 11.94
N GLY A 131 -9.96 -4.43 11.65
CA GLY A 131 -10.94 -5.25 10.93
C GLY A 131 -10.57 -5.50 9.47
N VAL A 132 -9.76 -4.66 8.83
CA VAL A 132 -9.33 -4.90 7.44
C VAL A 132 -8.44 -6.14 7.34
N PHE A 133 -7.33 -6.18 8.07
CA PHE A 133 -6.43 -7.34 8.05
C PHE A 133 -7.00 -8.58 8.77
N GLU A 134 -8.04 -8.40 9.55
CA GLU A 134 -8.75 -9.48 10.23
C GLU A 134 -9.89 -10.07 9.41
N HIS A 135 -10.24 -9.43 8.27
CA HIS A 135 -11.30 -9.89 7.37
C HIS A 135 -10.92 -11.20 6.68
N GLU A 136 -11.88 -12.07 6.47
CA GLU A 136 -11.65 -13.38 5.84
C GLU A 136 -11.12 -13.29 4.40
N GLY A 137 -11.48 -12.23 3.68
CA GLY A 137 -10.97 -11.90 2.35
C GLY A 137 -9.53 -11.34 2.34
N MET A 138 -8.90 -11.15 3.52
CA MET A 138 -7.54 -10.66 3.68
C MET A 138 -6.65 -11.69 4.36
N PRO A 139 -6.42 -12.88 3.76
CA PRO A 139 -5.71 -13.96 4.41
C PRO A 139 -4.20 -13.69 4.52
N TYR A 140 -3.56 -14.28 5.53
CA TYR A 140 -2.10 -14.37 5.58
C TYR A 140 -1.58 -15.25 4.42
N PRO A 141 -0.49 -14.86 3.76
CA PRO A 141 0.37 -13.70 3.99
C PRO A 141 -0.18 -12.40 3.34
N TRP A 142 -0.54 -11.42 4.16
CA TRP A 142 -1.24 -10.17 3.78
C TRP A 142 -0.57 -9.32 2.69
N PHE A 143 0.68 -9.60 2.38
CA PHE A 143 1.50 -8.86 1.44
C PHE A 143 2.20 -9.80 0.43
N ALA A 144 1.61 -10.94 0.13
CA ALA A 144 2.19 -11.85 -0.85
C ALA A 144 2.08 -11.24 -2.26
N PRO A 145 3.18 -11.15 -3.02
CA PRO A 145 3.10 -10.85 -4.44
C PRO A 145 2.17 -11.83 -5.16
N LYS A 146 1.37 -11.32 -6.09
CA LYS A 146 0.41 -12.11 -6.87
C LYS A 146 0.66 -11.98 -8.36
N MET A 147 0.22 -12.99 -9.11
CA MET A 147 0.04 -12.85 -10.54
C MET A 147 -1.38 -12.36 -10.80
N GLN A 148 -1.50 -11.18 -11.39
CA GLN A 148 -2.75 -10.70 -11.96
C GLN A 148 -2.84 -11.21 -13.40
N VAL A 149 -3.87 -11.97 -13.70
CA VAL A 149 -4.14 -12.48 -15.05
C VAL A 149 -5.36 -11.75 -15.59
N PHE A 150 -5.22 -11.10 -16.73
CA PHE A 150 -6.34 -10.44 -17.38
C PHE A 150 -7.27 -11.46 -18.06
N GLU A 151 -8.44 -11.01 -18.48
CA GLU A 151 -9.52 -11.89 -18.95
C GLU A 151 -9.11 -12.75 -20.15
N SER A 152 -8.29 -12.25 -21.06
CA SER A 152 -7.78 -13.04 -22.20
C SER A 152 -6.85 -14.17 -21.80
N GLY A 153 -6.23 -14.09 -20.62
CA GLY A 153 -5.16 -14.97 -20.19
C GLY A 153 -3.79 -14.72 -20.84
N GLU A 154 -3.72 -13.83 -21.82
CA GLU A 154 -2.48 -13.51 -22.55
C GLU A 154 -1.63 -12.46 -21.82
N VAL A 155 -2.29 -11.54 -21.11
CA VAL A 155 -1.63 -10.51 -20.32
C VAL A 155 -1.58 -10.97 -18.87
N GLN A 156 -0.36 -10.97 -18.32
CA GLN A 156 -0.12 -11.30 -16.92
C GLN A 156 0.84 -10.28 -16.33
N ASP A 157 0.51 -9.78 -15.16
CA ASP A 157 1.37 -8.86 -14.40
C ASP A 157 1.75 -9.47 -13.05
N MET A 158 3.02 -9.35 -12.69
CA MET A 158 3.49 -9.76 -11.37
C MET A 158 3.38 -8.58 -10.42
N CYS A 159 2.27 -8.55 -9.69
CA CYS A 159 1.98 -7.49 -8.75
C CYS A 159 2.89 -7.56 -7.52
N GLY A 160 3.49 -6.42 -7.17
CA GLY A 160 4.20 -6.23 -5.92
C GLY A 160 3.27 -6.32 -4.70
N GLU A 161 3.82 -6.20 -3.50
CA GLU A 161 3.07 -6.39 -2.26
C GLU A 161 1.98 -5.34 -2.02
N ASP A 162 2.21 -4.11 -2.47
CA ASP A 162 1.29 -3.00 -2.34
C ASP A 162 0.10 -3.14 -3.32
N VAL A 163 0.37 -3.52 -4.57
CA VAL A 163 -0.67 -3.81 -5.56
C VAL A 163 -1.49 -5.02 -5.11
N SER A 164 -0.83 -6.09 -4.67
CA SER A 164 -1.49 -7.31 -4.19
C SER A 164 -2.41 -7.04 -3.01
N PHE A 165 -1.96 -6.23 -2.04
CA PHE A 165 -2.82 -5.81 -0.93
C PHE A 165 -4.05 -5.04 -1.42
N CYS A 166 -3.87 -4.11 -2.36
CA CYS A 166 -4.99 -3.32 -2.89
C CYS A 166 -6.01 -4.21 -3.64
N LEU A 167 -5.54 -5.18 -4.41
CA LEU A 167 -6.41 -6.17 -5.07
C LEU A 167 -7.20 -6.98 -4.04
N ASP A 168 -6.52 -7.54 -3.02
CA ASP A 168 -7.18 -8.30 -1.95
C ASP A 168 -8.22 -7.48 -1.21
N ALA A 169 -7.88 -6.24 -0.88
CA ALA A 169 -8.79 -5.33 -0.18
C ALA A 169 -10.06 -5.05 -1.00
N LYS A 170 -9.90 -4.82 -2.30
CA LYS A 170 -11.04 -4.60 -3.20
C LYS A 170 -11.89 -5.87 -3.39
N GLU A 171 -11.27 -7.02 -3.54
CA GLU A 171 -11.97 -8.32 -3.61
C GLU A 171 -12.72 -8.61 -2.30
N ALA A 172 -12.17 -8.19 -1.15
CA ALA A 172 -12.83 -8.30 0.15
C ALA A 172 -13.96 -7.25 0.36
N GLY A 173 -14.19 -6.34 -0.59
CA GLY A 173 -15.25 -5.34 -0.58
C GLY A 173 -14.86 -4.01 0.08
N PHE A 174 -13.57 -3.77 0.33
CA PHE A 174 -13.11 -2.48 0.86
C PHE A 174 -12.82 -1.48 -0.25
N ASP A 175 -13.29 -0.23 -0.05
CA ASP A 175 -12.85 0.88 -0.86
C ASP A 175 -11.54 1.48 -0.33
N ILE A 176 -10.65 1.83 -1.25
CA ILE A 176 -9.44 2.60 -0.94
C ILE A 176 -9.71 4.06 -1.23
N TRP A 177 -9.62 4.91 -0.22
CA TRP A 177 -9.92 6.34 -0.32
C TRP A 177 -8.65 7.18 -0.29
N CYS A 178 -8.52 8.12 -1.22
CA CYS A 178 -7.45 9.11 -1.23
C CYS A 178 -8.02 10.51 -0.96
N ASP A 179 -7.38 11.27 -0.05
CA ASP A 179 -7.72 12.68 0.16
C ASP A 179 -6.71 13.58 -0.58
N PRO A 180 -7.15 14.39 -1.55
CA PRO A 180 -6.26 15.27 -2.32
C PRO A 180 -5.51 16.30 -1.45
N ARG A 181 -5.99 16.59 -0.25
CA ARG A 181 -5.34 17.51 0.70
C ARG A 181 -4.20 16.85 1.48
N VAL A 182 -4.18 15.51 1.55
CA VAL A 182 -3.16 14.75 2.28
C VAL A 182 -1.98 14.45 1.37
N ARG A 183 -1.27 15.50 0.96
CA ARG A 183 0.00 15.37 0.25
C ARG A 183 1.14 15.25 1.26
N VAL A 184 1.99 14.25 1.11
CA VAL A 184 3.23 14.08 1.85
C VAL A 184 4.45 14.18 0.92
N GLY A 185 5.61 14.45 1.48
CA GLY A 185 6.86 14.46 0.73
C GLY A 185 7.41 13.05 0.55
N HIS A 186 8.19 12.84 -0.51
CA HIS A 186 8.89 11.59 -0.78
C HIS A 186 10.35 11.93 -1.08
N GLU A 187 11.24 11.60 -0.14
CA GLU A 187 12.66 11.90 -0.27
C GLU A 187 13.31 10.90 -1.22
N LYS A 188 13.97 11.41 -2.25
CA LYS A 188 14.75 10.59 -3.20
C LYS A 188 16.16 11.16 -3.32
N THR A 189 17.14 10.35 -3.04
CA THR A 189 18.55 10.71 -3.26
C THR A 189 18.93 10.36 -4.70
N ARG A 190 19.34 11.36 -5.46
CA ARG A 190 19.95 11.18 -6.79
C ARG A 190 21.46 11.29 -6.68
N ILE A 191 22.18 10.32 -7.23
CA ILE A 191 23.61 10.44 -7.51
C ILE A 191 23.70 11.05 -8.91
N ILE A 192 24.25 12.23 -9.02
CA ILE A 192 24.48 12.95 -10.28
C ILE A 192 25.93 12.75 -10.71
#